data_83aba4467a07677c9dbe4b85fee80ef0
#
_entry.id   83aba4467a07677c9dbe4b85fee80ef0
#
_cell.length_a   1.000
_cell.length_b   1.000
_cell.length_c   1.000
_cell.angle_alpha   90.00
_cell.angle_beta   90.00
_cell.angle_gamma   90.00
#
_symmetry.space_group_name_H-M   'P 1'
#
loop_
_entity.id
_entity.type
_entity.pdbx_description
1 polymer ?
#
loop_
_entity_poly.entity_id
_entity_poly.type
_entity_poly.pdbx_seq_one_letter_code
_entity_poly.pdbx_strand_id
1 'polypeptide(L)'
;MGGEEMPPKAKYTREEIIQKAFEMAREKGIDAVVARELGKELGTSSSPIFTAFKNMEELHQEVRKVALKEFESYVSDALNYTPAFKYVGLKMIEFAMKEPKLFQLVYMREHDGSQTYAMLIDELGETVNVCIQIMQRDYDLTKEEAELLFRQVWLHTFGICVLVAGKICRITP
;
A
#
# COMPACT_ATOMS: atom_id res chain seq x y z
N MET A 1 2.02 -23.11 48.15
CA MET A 1 1.23 -23.20 46.90
C MET A 1 1.14 -21.81 46.33
N GLY A 2 2.04 -21.48 45.41
CA GLY A 2 2.05 -20.18 44.70
C GLY A 2 1.09 -20.29 43.53
N GLY A 3 -0.01 -19.54 43.56
CA GLY A 3 -0.85 -19.39 42.41
C GLY A 3 -0.12 -18.53 41.39
N GLU A 4 0.21 -19.08 40.22
CA GLU A 4 0.59 -18.30 39.06
C GLU A 4 -0.63 -17.50 38.63
N GLU A 5 -0.67 -16.20 39.00
CA GLU A 5 -1.58 -15.25 38.38
C GLU A 5 -1.21 -15.17 36.89
N MET A 6 -2.05 -15.77 36.04
CA MET A 6 -1.94 -15.55 34.59
C MET A 6 -2.11 -14.05 34.33
N PRO A 7 -1.18 -13.45 33.56
CA PRO A 7 -1.31 -12.04 33.20
C PRO A 7 -2.66 -11.80 32.52
N PRO A 8 -3.34 -10.67 32.80
CA PRO A 8 -4.65 -10.38 32.23
C PRO A 8 -4.58 -10.46 30.70
N LYS A 9 -5.48 -11.27 30.11
CA LYS A 9 -5.57 -11.44 28.67
C LYS A 9 -5.71 -10.09 28.00
N ALA A 10 -4.81 -9.77 27.07
CA ALA A 10 -4.87 -8.51 26.34
C ALA A 10 -6.28 -8.35 25.76
N LYS A 11 -6.91 -7.19 25.95
CA LYS A 11 -8.29 -6.92 25.52
C LYS A 11 -8.44 -6.98 24.00
N TYR A 12 -7.34 -6.74 23.26
CA TYR A 12 -7.25 -6.78 21.81
C TYR A 12 -5.98 -7.50 21.41
N THR A 13 -6.04 -8.29 20.34
CA THR A 13 -4.88 -8.88 19.69
C THR A 13 -4.15 -7.84 18.86
N ARG A 14 -2.90 -8.13 18.48
CA ARG A 14 -2.10 -7.29 17.57
C ARG A 14 -2.82 -7.11 16.23
N GLU A 15 -3.38 -8.18 15.70
CA GLU A 15 -4.11 -8.23 14.43
C GLU A 15 -5.38 -7.38 14.46
N GLU A 16 -6.15 -7.42 15.55
CA GLU A 16 -7.35 -6.59 15.71
C GLU A 16 -7.00 -5.09 15.74
N ILE A 17 -5.90 -4.73 16.39
CA ILE A 17 -5.42 -3.35 16.40
C ILE A 17 -4.97 -2.92 15.01
N ILE A 18 -4.22 -3.75 14.28
CA ILE A 18 -3.80 -3.48 12.90
C ILE A 18 -5.01 -3.29 11.99
N GLN A 19 -5.99 -4.20 12.08
CA GLN A 19 -7.19 -4.14 11.25
C GLN A 19 -7.98 -2.85 11.50
N LYS A 20 -8.16 -2.46 12.77
CA LYS A 20 -8.85 -1.21 13.11
C LYS A 20 -8.10 0.02 12.65
N ALA A 21 -6.78 0.02 12.79
CA ALA A 21 -5.91 1.08 12.31
C ALA A 21 -5.96 1.19 10.76
N PHE A 22 -6.00 0.06 10.06
CA PHE A 22 -6.17 0.00 8.60
C PHE A 22 -7.51 0.62 8.16
N GLU A 23 -8.63 0.29 8.81
CA GLU A 23 -9.94 0.89 8.52
C GLU A 23 -9.90 2.41 8.68
N MET A 24 -9.30 2.89 9.78
CA MET A 24 -9.12 4.33 9.99
C MET A 24 -8.24 4.98 8.92
N ALA A 25 -7.14 4.33 8.54
CA ALA A 25 -6.24 4.83 7.49
C ALA A 25 -6.95 4.89 6.13
N ARG A 26 -7.76 3.89 5.80
CA ARG A 26 -8.58 3.84 4.57
C ARG A 26 -9.56 5.00 4.48
N GLU A 27 -10.24 5.35 5.59
CA GLU A 27 -11.22 6.43 5.62
C GLU A 27 -10.59 7.82 5.73
N LYS A 28 -9.65 7.99 6.68
CA LYS A 28 -9.17 9.30 7.13
C LYS A 28 -7.72 9.59 6.73
N GLY A 29 -6.97 8.58 6.28
CA GLY A 29 -5.53 8.64 6.00
C GLY A 29 -4.71 8.25 7.22
N ILE A 30 -3.43 7.91 6.99
CA ILE A 30 -2.52 7.40 8.04
C ILE A 30 -2.28 8.40 9.16
N ASP A 31 -2.28 9.69 8.87
CA ASP A 31 -2.04 10.76 9.87
C ASP A 31 -3.15 10.83 10.94
N ALA A 32 -4.34 10.32 10.62
CA ALA A 32 -5.43 10.21 11.59
C ALA A 32 -5.25 9.02 12.54
N VAL A 33 -4.38 8.06 12.23
CA VAL A 33 -4.09 6.87 13.03
C VAL A 33 -3.11 7.24 14.15
N VAL A 34 -3.61 7.92 15.16
CA VAL A 34 -2.85 8.25 16.38
C VAL A 34 -3.38 7.45 17.55
N ALA A 35 -2.53 7.15 18.52
CA ALA A 35 -2.85 6.24 19.63
C ALA A 35 -4.15 6.61 20.38
N ARG A 36 -4.38 7.91 20.57
CA ARG A 36 -5.59 8.40 21.25
C ARG A 36 -6.87 8.11 20.47
N GLU A 37 -6.87 8.43 19.19
CA GLU A 37 -8.06 8.24 18.33
C GLU A 37 -8.31 6.75 18.05
N LEU A 38 -7.25 5.97 17.81
CA LEU A 38 -7.37 4.52 17.67
C LEU A 38 -7.88 3.86 18.96
N GLY A 39 -7.43 4.31 20.13
CA GLY A 39 -7.95 3.87 21.41
C GLY A 39 -9.46 4.12 21.55
N LYS A 40 -9.95 5.29 21.13
CA LYS A 40 -11.39 5.60 21.10
C LYS A 40 -12.17 4.67 20.16
N GLU A 41 -11.67 4.44 18.94
CA GLU A 41 -12.30 3.55 17.96
C GLU A 41 -12.35 2.08 18.47
N LEU A 42 -11.38 1.68 19.28
CA LEU A 42 -11.35 0.37 19.95
C LEU A 42 -12.20 0.35 21.25
N GLY A 43 -12.75 1.48 21.68
CA GLY A 43 -13.49 1.56 22.95
C GLY A 43 -12.59 1.32 24.19
N THR A 44 -11.33 1.78 24.14
CA THR A 44 -10.35 1.61 25.20
C THR A 44 -9.39 2.81 25.29
N SER A 45 -8.44 2.76 26.24
CA SER A 45 -7.32 3.70 26.26
C SER A 45 -6.26 3.35 25.20
N SER A 46 -5.21 4.17 25.09
CA SER A 46 -4.06 3.85 24.22
C SER A 46 -3.14 2.75 24.78
N SER A 47 -3.32 2.31 26.01
CA SER A 47 -2.43 1.35 26.69
C SER A 47 -2.30 0.00 25.93
N PRO A 48 -3.38 -0.65 25.43
CA PRO A 48 -3.26 -1.88 24.66
C PRO A 48 -2.42 -1.73 23.39
N ILE A 49 -2.44 -0.55 22.77
CA ILE A 49 -1.66 -0.26 21.56
C ILE A 49 -0.16 -0.32 21.89
N PHE A 50 0.29 0.36 22.95
CA PHE A 50 1.69 0.36 23.37
C PHE A 50 2.13 -0.94 24.07
N THR A 51 1.20 -1.81 24.42
CA THR A 51 1.51 -3.20 24.83
C THR A 51 1.84 -4.06 23.59
N ALA A 52 1.15 -3.82 22.46
CA ALA A 52 1.31 -4.60 21.24
C ALA A 52 2.41 -4.06 20.30
N PHE A 53 2.72 -2.76 20.36
CA PHE A 53 3.66 -2.07 19.46
C PHE A 53 4.60 -1.16 20.27
N LYS A 54 5.86 -1.10 19.86
CA LYS A 54 6.87 -0.23 20.51
C LYS A 54 6.53 1.26 20.39
N ASN A 55 5.97 1.64 19.24
CA ASN A 55 5.57 3.00 18.90
C ASN A 55 4.54 3.00 17.77
N MET A 56 4.01 4.17 17.44
CA MET A 56 3.05 4.31 16.36
C MET A 56 3.65 4.03 14.98
N GLU A 57 4.95 4.27 14.79
CA GLU A 57 5.63 3.99 13.52
C GLU A 57 5.62 2.49 13.18
N GLU A 58 5.88 1.63 14.18
CA GLU A 58 5.76 0.18 14.00
C GLU A 58 4.34 -0.22 13.55
N LEU A 59 3.31 0.35 14.19
CA LEU A 59 1.92 0.10 13.78
C LEU A 59 1.65 0.60 12.36
N HIS A 60 2.11 1.81 12.02
CA HIS A 60 1.93 2.38 10.67
C HIS A 60 2.60 1.50 9.59
N GLN A 61 3.76 0.91 9.88
CA GLN A 61 4.42 -0.03 8.97
C GLN A 61 3.58 -1.30 8.77
N GLU A 62 2.98 -1.85 9.82
CA GLU A 62 2.08 -2.99 9.67
C GLU A 62 0.81 -2.65 8.88
N VAL A 63 0.21 -1.49 9.15
CA VAL A 63 -0.95 -0.98 8.38
C VAL A 63 -0.59 -0.83 6.89
N ARG A 64 0.61 -0.31 6.59
CA ARG A 64 1.10 -0.20 5.21
C ARG A 64 1.24 -1.56 4.52
N LYS A 65 1.72 -2.59 5.23
CA LYS A 65 1.80 -3.96 4.69
C LYS A 65 0.42 -4.50 4.32
N VAL A 66 -0.60 -4.22 5.15
CA VAL A 66 -1.98 -4.60 4.85
C VAL A 66 -2.49 -3.86 3.62
N ALA A 67 -2.24 -2.55 3.53
CA ALA A 67 -2.62 -1.73 2.38
C ALA A 67 -1.95 -2.18 1.07
N LEU A 68 -0.67 -2.59 1.14
CA LEU A 68 0.04 -3.14 -0.02
C LEU A 68 -0.58 -4.46 -0.50
N LYS A 69 -0.92 -5.37 0.42
CA LYS A 69 -1.61 -6.62 0.09
C LYS A 69 -2.98 -6.39 -0.54
N GLU A 70 -3.71 -5.39 -0.04
CA GLU A 70 -5.00 -4.98 -0.64
C GLU A 70 -4.81 -4.50 -2.09
N PHE A 71 -3.79 -3.67 -2.34
CA PHE A 71 -3.42 -3.24 -3.68
C PHE A 71 -3.03 -4.42 -4.59
N GLU A 72 -2.14 -5.31 -4.12
CA GLU A 72 -1.70 -6.48 -4.88
C GLU A 72 -2.89 -7.38 -5.25
N SER A 73 -3.79 -7.62 -4.30
CA SER A 73 -5.03 -8.36 -4.55
C SER A 73 -5.90 -7.67 -5.59
N TYR A 74 -6.01 -6.33 -5.52
CA TYR A 74 -6.82 -5.55 -6.45
C TYR A 74 -6.32 -5.60 -7.89
N VAL A 75 -5.00 -5.64 -8.10
CA VAL A 75 -4.39 -5.66 -9.44
C VAL A 75 -4.15 -7.07 -9.99
N SER A 76 -4.19 -8.11 -9.15
CA SER A 76 -3.81 -9.49 -9.53
C SER A 76 -4.65 -10.04 -10.67
N ASP A 77 -5.95 -9.75 -10.72
CA ASP A 77 -6.90 -10.19 -11.80
C ASP A 77 -6.51 -9.63 -13.16
N ALA A 78 -5.83 -8.47 -13.21
CA ALA A 78 -5.37 -7.87 -14.45
C ALA A 78 -4.38 -8.74 -15.23
N LEU A 79 -3.66 -9.64 -14.54
CA LEU A 79 -2.72 -10.58 -15.15
C LEU A 79 -3.40 -11.63 -16.07
N ASN A 80 -4.73 -11.82 -15.91
CA ASN A 80 -5.53 -12.74 -16.73
C ASN A 80 -5.98 -12.13 -18.07
N TYR A 81 -5.73 -10.84 -18.30
CA TYR A 81 -6.13 -10.14 -19.54
C TYR A 81 -4.96 -9.99 -20.52
N THR A 82 -5.26 -9.77 -21.80
CA THR A 82 -4.27 -9.51 -22.84
C THR A 82 -4.57 -8.17 -23.52
N PRO A 83 -3.59 -7.25 -23.59
CA PRO A 83 -2.25 -7.32 -22.97
C PRO A 83 -2.30 -7.02 -21.46
N ALA A 84 -1.77 -7.92 -20.65
CA ALA A 84 -1.88 -7.88 -19.19
C ALA A 84 -1.33 -6.58 -18.59
N PHE A 85 -0.20 -6.10 -19.07
CA PHE A 85 0.44 -4.88 -18.55
C PHE A 85 -0.45 -3.63 -18.67
N LYS A 86 -1.22 -3.49 -19.75
CA LYS A 86 -2.20 -2.42 -19.92
C LYS A 86 -3.26 -2.46 -18.80
N TYR A 87 -3.77 -3.65 -18.51
CA TYR A 87 -4.82 -3.80 -17.50
C TYR A 87 -4.29 -3.61 -16.06
N VAL A 88 -3.04 -3.97 -15.78
CA VAL A 88 -2.38 -3.65 -14.52
C VAL A 88 -2.34 -2.13 -14.31
N GLY A 89 -1.92 -1.36 -15.31
CA GLY A 89 -1.93 0.11 -15.24
C GLY A 89 -3.33 0.70 -15.04
N LEU A 90 -4.34 0.19 -15.75
CA LEU A 90 -5.73 0.63 -15.57
C LEU A 90 -6.26 0.32 -14.16
N LYS A 91 -5.96 -0.86 -13.62
CA LYS A 91 -6.32 -1.24 -12.24
C LYS A 91 -5.62 -0.39 -11.20
N MET A 92 -4.38 -0.01 -11.44
CA MET A 92 -3.64 0.92 -10.56
C MET A 92 -4.31 2.29 -10.51
N ILE A 93 -4.72 2.85 -11.66
CA ILE A 93 -5.46 4.11 -11.73
C ILE A 93 -6.83 3.98 -11.03
N GLU A 94 -7.55 2.89 -11.29
CA GLU A 94 -8.84 2.61 -10.66
C GLU A 94 -8.72 2.53 -9.13
N PHE A 95 -7.67 1.87 -8.62
CA PHE A 95 -7.37 1.81 -7.18
C PHE A 95 -7.09 3.20 -6.61
N ALA A 96 -6.27 4.01 -7.28
CA ALA A 96 -5.98 5.38 -6.85
C ALA A 96 -7.25 6.26 -6.79
N MET A 97 -8.23 6.00 -7.66
CA MET A 97 -9.53 6.68 -7.66
C MET A 97 -10.44 6.22 -6.53
N LYS A 98 -10.54 4.91 -6.32
CA LYS A 98 -11.46 4.31 -5.33
C LYS A 98 -10.92 4.33 -3.92
N GLU A 99 -9.61 4.15 -3.77
CA GLU A 99 -8.90 4.02 -2.50
C GLU A 99 -7.76 5.05 -2.38
N PRO A 100 -8.05 6.36 -2.54
CA PRO A 100 -7.00 7.39 -2.61
C PRO A 100 -6.11 7.42 -1.37
N LYS A 101 -6.69 7.17 -0.17
CA LYS A 101 -5.92 7.17 1.07
C LYS A 101 -4.99 5.96 1.20
N LEU A 102 -5.40 4.80 0.71
CA LEU A 102 -4.53 3.62 0.66
C LEU A 102 -3.43 3.80 -0.39
N PHE A 103 -3.74 4.37 -1.56
CA PHE A 103 -2.73 4.69 -2.56
C PHE A 103 -1.68 5.66 -2.01
N GLN A 104 -2.11 6.73 -1.32
CA GLN A 104 -1.21 7.67 -0.65
C GLN A 104 -0.32 6.95 0.37
N LEU A 105 -0.89 6.11 1.23
CA LEU A 105 -0.16 5.36 2.25
C LEU A 105 0.91 4.44 1.66
N VAL A 106 0.62 3.78 0.54
CA VAL A 106 1.56 2.83 -0.09
C VAL A 106 2.66 3.56 -0.85
N TYR A 107 2.29 4.59 -1.64
CA TYR A 107 3.16 5.13 -2.69
C TYR A 107 3.57 6.59 -2.53
N MET A 108 2.89 7.40 -1.70
CA MET A 108 3.11 8.84 -1.63
C MET A 108 3.68 9.29 -0.28
N ARG A 109 4.44 8.43 0.38
CA ARG A 109 5.11 8.82 1.64
C ARG A 109 6.35 9.67 1.36
N GLU A 110 6.64 10.56 2.28
CA GLU A 110 7.91 11.28 2.28
C GLU A 110 9.07 10.34 2.59
N HIS A 111 10.17 10.56 1.92
CA HIS A 111 11.47 9.95 2.16
C HIS A 111 12.45 11.05 2.58
N ASP A 112 13.55 10.65 3.22
CA ASP A 112 14.62 11.56 3.65
C ASP A 112 15.42 12.21 2.51
N GLY A 113 14.98 12.03 1.26
CA GLY A 113 15.64 12.53 0.06
C GLY A 113 16.76 11.64 -0.47
N SER A 114 17.06 10.52 0.19
CA SER A 114 18.05 9.54 -0.27
C SER A 114 17.54 8.62 -1.37
N GLN A 115 16.21 8.47 -1.51
CA GLN A 115 15.61 7.57 -2.47
C GLN A 115 15.68 8.12 -3.90
N THR A 116 16.31 7.36 -4.79
CA THR A 116 16.34 7.65 -6.22
C THR A 116 15.20 6.94 -6.97
N TYR A 117 14.92 7.38 -8.20
CA TYR A 117 13.97 6.69 -9.08
C TYR A 117 14.34 5.22 -9.33
N ALA A 118 15.63 4.91 -9.48
CA ALA A 118 16.09 3.53 -9.65
C ALA A 118 15.76 2.67 -8.41
N MET A 119 16.03 3.18 -7.20
CA MET A 119 15.69 2.50 -5.96
C MET A 119 14.18 2.27 -5.81
N LEU A 120 13.36 3.23 -6.24
CA LEU A 120 11.91 3.09 -6.23
C LEU A 120 11.44 1.95 -7.15
N ILE A 121 12.04 1.81 -8.33
CA ILE A 121 11.75 0.70 -9.24
C ILE A 121 12.25 -0.62 -8.66
N ASP A 122 13.43 -0.64 -8.04
CA ASP A 122 13.99 -1.83 -7.41
C ASP A 122 13.15 -2.33 -6.21
N GLU A 123 12.50 -1.41 -5.47
CA GLU A 123 11.56 -1.76 -4.40
C GLU A 123 10.31 -2.53 -4.91
N LEU A 124 9.94 -2.38 -6.19
CA LEU A 124 8.87 -3.17 -6.81
C LEU A 124 9.30 -4.63 -7.05
N GLY A 125 10.60 -4.91 -6.98
CA GLY A 125 11.18 -6.23 -6.94
C GLY A 125 10.76 -7.15 -8.08
N GLU A 126 10.34 -8.36 -7.74
CA GLU A 126 9.94 -9.39 -8.71
C GLU A 126 8.77 -8.96 -9.60
N THR A 127 7.91 -8.07 -9.14
CA THR A 127 6.78 -7.53 -9.93
C THR A 127 7.26 -6.86 -11.22
N VAL A 128 8.40 -6.15 -11.18
CA VAL A 128 9.00 -5.52 -12.38
C VAL A 128 9.41 -6.58 -13.39
N ASN A 129 10.10 -7.63 -12.94
CA ASN A 129 10.54 -8.72 -13.81
C ASN A 129 9.35 -9.41 -14.49
N VAL A 130 8.29 -9.68 -13.73
CA VAL A 130 7.04 -10.26 -14.28
C VAL A 130 6.43 -9.32 -15.32
N CYS A 131 6.34 -8.02 -15.05
CA CYS A 131 5.84 -7.05 -16.03
C CYS A 131 6.69 -7.00 -17.29
N ILE A 132 8.02 -7.00 -17.18
CA ILE A 132 8.93 -7.00 -18.32
C ILE A 132 8.74 -8.27 -19.17
N GLN A 133 8.67 -9.45 -18.56
CA GLN A 133 8.41 -10.71 -19.28
C GLN A 133 7.05 -10.70 -19.99
N ILE A 134 6.01 -10.18 -19.36
CA ILE A 134 4.69 -10.02 -19.97
C ILE A 134 4.77 -9.09 -21.18
N MET A 135 5.48 -7.97 -21.08
CA MET A 135 5.63 -7.01 -22.17
C MET A 135 6.42 -7.61 -23.35
N GLN A 136 7.49 -8.35 -23.08
CA GLN A 136 8.23 -9.08 -24.11
C GLN A 136 7.31 -10.04 -24.88
N ARG A 137 6.52 -10.83 -24.14
CA ARG A 137 5.59 -11.79 -24.73
C ARG A 137 4.46 -11.14 -25.52
N ASP A 138 3.81 -10.11 -24.93
CA ASP A 138 2.57 -9.53 -25.48
C ASP A 138 2.83 -8.55 -26.62
N TYR A 139 4.04 -7.96 -26.71
CA TYR A 139 4.41 -6.95 -27.70
C TYR A 139 5.61 -7.34 -28.59
N ASP A 140 6.14 -8.55 -28.43
CA ASP A 140 7.31 -9.07 -29.18
C ASP A 140 8.54 -8.14 -29.06
N LEU A 141 8.85 -7.72 -27.84
CA LEU A 141 9.94 -6.79 -27.53
C LEU A 141 11.19 -7.54 -27.06
N THR A 142 12.36 -6.96 -27.34
CA THR A 142 13.59 -7.35 -26.64
C THR A 142 13.49 -6.96 -25.16
N LYS A 143 14.37 -7.49 -24.34
CA LYS A 143 14.41 -7.18 -22.90
C LYS A 143 14.64 -5.68 -22.68
N GLU A 144 15.59 -5.11 -23.40
CA GLU A 144 15.98 -3.68 -23.30
C GLU A 144 14.81 -2.76 -23.71
N GLU A 145 14.09 -3.11 -24.77
CA GLU A 145 12.91 -2.36 -25.21
C GLU A 145 11.77 -2.46 -24.18
N ALA A 146 11.54 -3.65 -23.62
CA ALA A 146 10.52 -3.87 -22.59
C ALA A 146 10.86 -3.11 -21.29
N GLU A 147 12.13 -3.08 -20.85
CA GLU A 147 12.58 -2.32 -19.69
C GLU A 147 12.37 -0.80 -19.90
N LEU A 148 12.73 -0.29 -21.09
CA LEU A 148 12.55 1.13 -21.42
C LEU A 148 11.06 1.49 -21.42
N LEU A 149 10.25 0.69 -22.11
CA LEU A 149 8.80 0.90 -22.20
C LEU A 149 8.15 0.81 -20.81
N PHE A 150 8.54 -0.18 -19.99
CA PHE A 150 8.07 -0.30 -18.61
C PHE A 150 8.31 0.98 -17.82
N ARG A 151 9.55 1.48 -17.79
CA ARG A 151 9.91 2.70 -17.04
C ARG A 151 9.08 3.91 -17.45
N GLN A 152 8.88 4.10 -18.76
CA GLN A 152 8.11 5.23 -19.28
C GLN A 152 6.63 5.12 -18.94
N VAL A 153 6.01 3.97 -19.21
CA VAL A 153 4.58 3.75 -18.97
C VAL A 153 4.29 3.74 -17.46
N TRP A 154 5.17 3.13 -16.66
CA TRP A 154 5.03 3.12 -15.21
C TRP A 154 5.05 4.54 -14.64
N LEU A 155 6.03 5.37 -15.02
CA LEU A 155 6.14 6.75 -14.56
C LEU A 155 4.91 7.58 -14.96
N HIS A 156 4.43 7.40 -16.18
CA HIS A 156 3.23 8.07 -16.67
C HIS A 156 1.99 7.67 -15.89
N THR A 157 1.77 6.37 -15.71
CA THR A 157 0.65 5.81 -14.94
C THR A 157 0.71 6.26 -13.48
N PHE A 158 1.89 6.22 -12.87
CA PHE A 158 2.11 6.69 -11.52
C PHE A 158 1.79 8.19 -11.36
N GLY A 159 2.22 9.02 -12.31
CA GLY A 159 1.87 10.45 -12.34
C GLY A 159 0.37 10.68 -12.37
N ILE A 160 -0.37 9.92 -13.19
CA ILE A 160 -1.84 9.95 -13.22
C ILE A 160 -2.42 9.57 -11.84
N CYS A 161 -1.95 8.48 -11.25
CA CYS A 161 -2.41 8.04 -9.93
C CYS A 161 -2.17 9.08 -8.84
N VAL A 162 -1.01 9.75 -8.84
CA VAL A 162 -0.69 10.85 -7.90
C VAL A 162 -1.66 12.01 -8.05
N LEU A 163 -1.93 12.44 -9.29
CA LEU A 163 -2.88 13.53 -9.58
C LEU A 163 -4.28 13.21 -9.06
N VAL A 164 -4.72 11.98 -9.25
CA VAL A 164 -6.06 11.51 -8.86
C VAL A 164 -6.16 11.32 -7.34
N ALA A 165 -5.24 10.56 -6.75
CA ALA A 165 -5.23 10.30 -5.32
C ALA A 165 -5.00 11.58 -4.48
N GLY A 166 -4.21 12.52 -5.02
CA GLY A 166 -3.98 13.84 -4.45
C GLY A 166 -5.15 14.80 -4.63
N LYS A 167 -6.21 14.41 -5.38
CA LYS A 167 -7.35 15.27 -5.74
C LYS A 167 -6.93 16.56 -6.48
N ILE A 168 -5.81 16.53 -7.21
CA ILE A 168 -5.26 17.67 -7.95
C ILE A 168 -6.10 17.90 -9.22
N CYS A 169 -6.52 16.83 -9.89
CA CYS A 169 -7.43 16.89 -11.02
C CYS A 169 -8.43 15.72 -11.02
N ARG A 170 -9.48 15.85 -11.82
CA ARG A 170 -10.38 14.75 -12.16
C ARG A 170 -10.03 14.24 -13.55
N ILE A 171 -9.88 12.93 -13.70
CA ILE A 171 -9.78 12.31 -15.01
C ILE A 171 -11.21 12.01 -15.46
N THR A 172 -11.64 12.69 -16.50
CA THR A 172 -12.88 12.35 -17.21
C THR A 172 -12.54 11.39 -18.34
N PRO A 173 -13.38 10.38 -18.60
CA PRO A 173 -13.20 9.47 -19.72
C PRO A 173 -13.26 10.19 -21.07
#